data_9506ecb1512e603a249ce72319199a13
#
_entry.id   9506ecb1512e603a249ce72319199a13
#
_cell.length_a   1.000
_cell.length_b   1.000
_cell.length_c   1.000
_cell.angle_alpha   90.00
_cell.angle_beta   90.00
_cell.angle_gamma   90.00
#
_symmetry.space_group_name_H-M   'P 1'
#
loop_
_entity.id
_entity.type
_entity.pdbx_description
1 polymer ?
#
loop_
_entity_poly.entity_id
_entity_poly.type
_entity_poly.pdbx_seq_one_letter_code
_entity_poly.pdbx_strand_id
1 'polypeptide(L)'
;MSDIKTNEEEGKKSLNFIEAMVEKDLAEGKNKGRVQTRFPPEPNGYLHIGHAKAICLDFGIAQKYGGVCNLRFDDTNPVKEDLEYVDAIKEDIEWLGYHWNNIYYASDYFQQLWDFAIQLIKEGKAYIDEQTSEQIASQKGTPTQPGTNSPYRDRPIEENLELFHKMNSGELEEGSMVLRAKIDMANPNMHFRDPIIYRIVKTPHHRTGDKWKAYPMYDFAHGQSDFFEGVTHSLCTLEFVVHRPLYDLFIDWLKEGKDLNDNRPRQTEFNKLNLSYTLMSKRNLLILVKEGLVHDWDDPRMPTICGFRRRGYSPEAIHKFIDKIGYTTYDALNEFALLESAVREDLNTRATRVSAVLNPVKLIITNYPEGQVEEMEAINNPEDLSAGSHTIEFSRELWIEREDFMEDAPKKFFRMTPGQEVRLKNAYIVKCTGCKKDENGEITEIYCCLLYTSDAADDSLRV
;
A
#
# COMPACT_ATOMS: atom_id res chain seq x y z
N MET A 1 -0.56 49.02 -26.77
CA MET A 1 -1.59 48.41 -25.92
C MET A 1 -2.04 47.15 -26.63
N SER A 2 -1.48 46.03 -26.23
CA SER A 2 -1.88 44.70 -26.68
C SER A 2 -1.97 43.86 -25.42
N ASP A 3 -3.18 43.43 -25.12
CA ASP A 3 -3.57 42.68 -23.96
C ASP A 3 -2.85 41.31 -23.95
N ILE A 4 -1.95 41.12 -23.00
CA ILE A 4 -1.44 39.81 -22.65
C ILE A 4 -2.50 39.11 -21.81
N LYS A 5 -3.29 38.23 -22.44
CA LYS A 5 -4.11 37.25 -21.72
C LYS A 5 -3.19 36.25 -21.03
N THR A 6 -3.12 36.33 -19.73
CA THR A 6 -2.57 35.28 -18.86
C THR A 6 -3.45 34.05 -18.99
N ASN A 7 -2.98 33.03 -19.67
CA ASN A 7 -3.56 31.68 -19.63
C ASN A 7 -3.16 31.01 -18.31
N GLU A 8 -4.00 31.13 -17.31
CA GLU A 8 -4.05 30.22 -16.18
C GLU A 8 -4.85 28.97 -16.58
N GLU A 9 -4.30 28.14 -17.43
CA GLU A 9 -4.67 26.73 -17.51
C GLU A 9 -3.71 25.95 -16.60
N GLU A 10 -4.00 25.93 -15.30
CA GLU A 10 -3.52 24.85 -14.42
C GLU A 10 -3.95 23.53 -15.07
N GLY A 11 -2.98 22.73 -15.52
CA GLY A 11 -3.20 21.50 -16.25
C GLY A 11 -4.07 20.55 -15.44
N LYS A 12 -5.35 20.40 -15.79
CA LYS A 12 -6.24 19.39 -15.22
C LYS A 12 -5.58 18.04 -15.39
N LYS A 13 -5.15 17.43 -14.27
CA LYS A 13 -4.64 16.04 -14.24
C LYS A 13 -5.69 15.16 -14.93
N SER A 14 -5.31 14.39 -15.92
CA SER A 14 -6.24 13.49 -16.62
C SER A 14 -6.79 12.47 -15.65
N LEU A 15 -8.11 12.23 -15.72
CA LEU A 15 -8.78 11.24 -14.88
C LEU A 15 -8.25 9.83 -15.22
N ASN A 16 -8.04 9.00 -14.20
CA ASN A 16 -7.88 7.58 -14.43
C ASN A 16 -9.25 6.94 -14.77
N PHE A 17 -9.24 5.69 -15.23
CA PHE A 17 -10.46 5.02 -15.70
C PHE A 17 -11.51 4.81 -14.60
N ILE A 18 -11.09 4.66 -13.33
CA ILE A 18 -12.00 4.53 -12.18
C ILE A 18 -12.64 5.87 -11.87
N GLU A 19 -11.86 6.94 -11.83
CA GLU A 19 -12.38 8.30 -11.66
C GLU A 19 -13.37 8.66 -12.76
N ALA A 20 -13.05 8.35 -14.02
CA ALA A 20 -13.96 8.58 -15.15
C ALA A 20 -15.26 7.78 -15.00
N MET A 21 -15.19 6.55 -14.48
CA MET A 21 -16.37 5.73 -14.18
C MET A 21 -17.23 6.35 -13.07
N VAL A 22 -16.61 6.80 -11.98
CA VAL A 22 -17.32 7.43 -10.85
C VAL A 22 -18.00 8.73 -11.31
N GLU A 23 -17.30 9.57 -12.06
CA GLU A 23 -17.90 10.81 -12.61
C GLU A 23 -19.08 10.53 -13.53
N LYS A 24 -18.99 9.49 -14.36
CA LYS A 24 -20.10 9.05 -15.19
C LYS A 24 -21.28 8.59 -14.35
N ASP A 25 -21.05 7.76 -13.33
CA ASP A 25 -22.11 7.25 -12.47
C ASP A 25 -22.80 8.37 -11.66
N LEU A 26 -22.03 9.39 -11.23
CA LEU A 26 -22.56 10.59 -10.60
C LEU A 26 -23.42 11.44 -11.57
N ALA A 27 -22.93 11.65 -12.80
CA ALA A 27 -23.65 12.38 -13.84
C ALA A 27 -24.96 11.69 -14.25
N GLU A 28 -25.01 10.37 -14.22
CA GLU A 28 -26.20 9.55 -14.48
C GLU A 28 -27.14 9.45 -13.26
N GLY A 29 -26.77 10.05 -12.11
CA GLY A 29 -27.55 9.99 -10.87
C GLY A 29 -27.60 8.61 -10.20
N LYS A 30 -26.70 7.69 -10.57
CA LYS A 30 -26.62 6.38 -9.97
C LYS A 30 -26.37 6.47 -8.47
N ASN A 31 -26.81 5.45 -7.73
CA ASN A 31 -26.68 5.39 -6.28
C ASN A 31 -27.16 6.64 -5.54
N LYS A 32 -28.08 7.42 -6.16
CA LYS A 32 -28.58 8.71 -5.65
C LYS A 32 -27.45 9.72 -5.40
N GLY A 33 -26.41 9.70 -6.22
CA GLY A 33 -25.25 10.58 -6.11
C GLY A 33 -24.27 10.22 -4.99
N ARG A 34 -24.43 9.05 -4.35
CA ARG A 34 -23.50 8.59 -3.30
C ARG A 34 -22.28 7.92 -3.89
N VAL A 35 -21.12 8.18 -3.28
CA VAL A 35 -19.89 7.43 -3.48
C VAL A 35 -19.50 6.79 -2.15
N GLN A 36 -19.51 5.47 -2.10
CA GLN A 36 -19.10 4.72 -0.94
C GLN A 36 -18.23 3.55 -1.36
N THR A 37 -17.00 3.56 -0.88
CA THR A 37 -16.01 2.51 -1.07
C THR A 37 -15.75 1.78 0.24
N ARG A 38 -14.92 0.76 0.20
CA ARG A 38 -14.41 0.09 1.39
C ARG A 38 -13.02 -0.49 1.13
N PHE A 39 -12.18 -0.53 2.14
CA PHE A 39 -10.95 -1.33 2.14
C PHE A 39 -11.20 -2.60 2.97
N PRO A 40 -11.13 -3.83 2.36
CA PRO A 40 -11.53 -5.07 3.02
C PRO A 40 -10.34 -6.00 3.31
N PRO A 41 -9.39 -5.64 4.20
CA PRO A 41 -8.25 -6.51 4.48
C PRO A 41 -8.66 -7.76 5.26
N GLU A 42 -8.04 -8.92 4.94
CA GLU A 42 -8.02 -10.06 5.86
C GLU A 42 -7.06 -9.76 7.02
N PRO A 43 -7.48 -9.95 8.31
CA PRO A 43 -6.63 -9.73 9.47
C PRO A 43 -5.66 -10.90 9.70
N ASN A 44 -4.86 -11.25 8.70
CA ASN A 44 -3.98 -12.43 8.65
C ASN A 44 -2.50 -12.07 8.41
N GLY A 45 -2.10 -10.84 8.65
CA GLY A 45 -0.73 -10.35 8.51
C GLY A 45 -0.65 -8.84 8.30
N TYR A 46 0.55 -8.32 8.42
CA TYR A 46 0.85 -6.91 8.20
C TYR A 46 0.65 -6.49 6.74
N LEU A 47 0.29 -5.22 6.54
CA LEU A 47 0.13 -4.66 5.20
C LEU A 47 1.49 -4.38 4.55
N HIS A 48 1.58 -4.59 3.25
CA HIS A 48 2.75 -4.25 2.44
C HIS A 48 2.43 -3.13 1.44
N ILE A 49 3.43 -2.62 0.75
CA ILE A 49 3.29 -1.49 -0.20
C ILE A 49 2.22 -1.73 -1.28
N GLY A 50 1.95 -3.00 -1.63
CA GLY A 50 0.84 -3.34 -2.54
C GLY A 50 -0.53 -2.97 -1.98
N HIS A 51 -0.73 -3.11 -0.67
CA HIS A 51 -1.98 -2.68 -0.01
C HIS A 51 -2.09 -1.16 0.06
N ALA A 52 -0.96 -0.42 0.19
CA ALA A 52 -1.00 1.04 0.15
C ALA A 52 -1.62 1.55 -1.15
N LYS A 53 -1.39 0.87 -2.29
CA LYS A 53 -2.04 1.23 -3.57
C LYS A 53 -3.56 1.09 -3.51
N ALA A 54 -4.08 0.03 -2.90
CA ALA A 54 -5.51 -0.17 -2.72
C ALA A 54 -6.10 0.85 -1.74
N ILE A 55 -5.43 1.09 -0.60
CA ILE A 55 -5.84 2.10 0.39
C ILE A 55 -5.94 3.49 -0.27
N CYS A 56 -4.90 3.91 -0.99
CA CYS A 56 -4.91 5.22 -1.68
C CYS A 56 -6.04 5.32 -2.71
N LEU A 57 -6.44 4.23 -3.36
CA LEU A 57 -7.56 4.22 -4.28
C LEU A 57 -8.90 4.29 -3.54
N ASP A 58 -9.14 3.36 -2.62
CA ASP A 58 -10.43 3.24 -1.93
C ASP A 58 -10.78 4.51 -1.15
N PHE A 59 -9.83 4.99 -0.34
CA PHE A 59 -10.00 6.22 0.43
C PHE A 59 -9.92 7.47 -0.45
N GLY A 60 -9.01 7.50 -1.42
CA GLY A 60 -8.82 8.65 -2.31
C GLY A 60 -10.05 8.93 -3.18
N ILE A 61 -10.71 7.90 -3.72
CA ILE A 61 -11.97 8.04 -4.46
C ILE A 61 -13.06 8.60 -3.55
N ALA A 62 -13.22 8.06 -2.34
CA ALA A 62 -14.20 8.58 -1.39
C ALA A 62 -13.94 10.06 -1.08
N GLN A 63 -12.71 10.43 -0.73
CA GLN A 63 -12.35 11.82 -0.42
C GLN A 63 -12.57 12.76 -1.61
N LYS A 64 -12.12 12.37 -2.81
CA LYS A 64 -12.21 13.19 -4.02
C LYS A 64 -13.65 13.56 -4.40
N TYR A 65 -14.57 12.61 -4.20
CA TYR A 65 -15.98 12.78 -4.60
C TYR A 65 -16.92 13.06 -3.41
N GLY A 66 -16.39 13.46 -2.26
CA GLY A 66 -17.18 13.81 -1.08
C GLY A 66 -17.99 12.64 -0.51
N GLY A 67 -17.53 11.44 -0.76
CA GLY A 67 -18.12 10.18 -0.29
C GLY A 67 -17.51 9.69 1.01
N VAL A 68 -17.72 8.39 1.31
CA VAL A 68 -17.19 7.73 2.50
C VAL A 68 -16.47 6.44 2.14
N CYS A 69 -15.43 6.09 2.91
CA CYS A 69 -14.76 4.80 2.84
C CYS A 69 -14.88 4.09 4.18
N ASN A 70 -15.30 2.82 4.17
CA ASN A 70 -15.34 1.98 5.35
C ASN A 70 -14.13 1.04 5.43
N LEU A 71 -13.73 0.69 6.64
CA LEU A 71 -12.80 -0.40 6.89
C LEU A 71 -13.60 -1.63 7.24
N ARG A 72 -13.51 -2.70 6.43
CA ARG A 72 -14.17 -3.98 6.72
C ARG A 72 -13.15 -5.10 6.81
N PHE A 73 -12.98 -5.65 7.98
CA PHE A 73 -12.16 -6.84 8.14
C PHE A 73 -12.88 -8.06 7.56
N ASP A 74 -12.25 -8.72 6.58
CA ASP A 74 -12.73 -9.98 6.04
C ASP A 74 -12.27 -11.13 6.97
N ASP A 75 -13.02 -11.32 8.03
CA ASP A 75 -12.79 -12.32 9.08
C ASP A 75 -13.64 -13.58 8.85
N THR A 76 -13.73 -14.06 7.60
CA THR A 76 -14.48 -15.30 7.27
C THR A 76 -13.69 -16.57 7.56
N ASN A 77 -12.41 -16.49 7.89
CA ASN A 77 -11.53 -17.64 8.11
C ASN A 77 -10.90 -17.63 9.51
N PRO A 78 -11.51 -18.29 10.52
CA PRO A 78 -11.07 -18.21 11.92
C PRO A 78 -9.67 -18.76 12.19
N VAL A 79 -9.08 -19.54 11.25
CA VAL A 79 -7.77 -20.21 11.46
C VAL A 79 -6.59 -19.26 11.37
N LYS A 80 -6.76 -18.06 10.79
CA LYS A 80 -5.63 -17.18 10.39
C LYS A 80 -5.67 -15.79 11.01
N GLU A 81 -6.69 -15.49 11.80
CA GLU A 81 -7.00 -14.13 12.24
C GLU A 81 -6.45 -13.85 13.61
N ASP A 82 -5.79 -12.68 13.79
CA ASP A 82 -5.24 -12.22 15.05
C ASP A 82 -5.57 -10.74 15.27
N LEU A 83 -5.83 -10.35 16.53
CA LEU A 83 -6.08 -8.98 16.93
C LEU A 83 -4.88 -8.06 16.69
N GLU A 84 -3.66 -8.60 16.79
CA GLU A 84 -2.44 -7.88 16.47
C GLU A 84 -2.48 -7.29 15.05
N TYR A 85 -2.94 -8.09 14.07
CA TYR A 85 -3.04 -7.64 12.68
C TYR A 85 -4.14 -6.59 12.47
N VAL A 86 -5.24 -6.69 13.23
CA VAL A 86 -6.31 -5.68 13.19
C VAL A 86 -5.79 -4.31 13.60
N ASP A 87 -5.02 -4.24 14.68
CA ASP A 87 -4.46 -2.98 15.20
C ASP A 87 -3.36 -2.44 14.27
N ALA A 88 -2.47 -3.31 13.78
CA ALA A 88 -1.44 -2.92 12.82
C ALA A 88 -2.02 -2.36 11.50
N ILE A 89 -3.12 -2.95 10.99
CA ILE A 89 -3.82 -2.48 9.79
C ILE A 89 -4.40 -1.09 10.01
N LYS A 90 -5.02 -0.83 11.17
CA LYS A 90 -5.56 0.49 11.52
C LYS A 90 -4.45 1.54 11.57
N GLU A 91 -3.35 1.22 12.28
CA GLU A 91 -2.19 2.11 12.39
C GLU A 91 -1.60 2.46 11.02
N ASP A 92 -1.47 1.49 10.12
CA ASP A 92 -0.94 1.72 8.79
C ASP A 92 -1.84 2.61 7.92
N ILE A 93 -3.17 2.46 8.03
CA ILE A 93 -4.14 3.32 7.31
C ILE A 93 -4.06 4.76 7.85
N GLU A 94 -4.05 4.93 9.18
CA GLU A 94 -3.95 6.25 9.82
C GLU A 94 -2.60 6.92 9.49
N TRP A 95 -1.51 6.16 9.49
CA TRP A 95 -0.20 6.66 9.12
C TRP A 95 -0.16 7.13 7.66
N LEU A 96 -0.88 6.46 6.74
CA LEU A 96 -1.04 6.93 5.36
C LEU A 96 -1.92 8.19 5.25
N GLY A 97 -2.47 8.71 6.35
CA GLY A 97 -3.27 9.94 6.40
C GLY A 97 -4.75 9.73 6.09
N TYR A 98 -5.24 8.50 6.15
CA TYR A 98 -6.64 8.18 5.92
C TYR A 98 -7.39 7.83 7.19
N HIS A 99 -8.69 8.13 7.19
CA HIS A 99 -9.62 7.77 8.25
C HIS A 99 -10.86 7.14 7.65
N TRP A 100 -11.28 6.02 8.24
CA TRP A 100 -12.50 5.32 7.83
C TRP A 100 -13.74 5.95 8.44
N ASN A 101 -14.86 5.77 7.77
CA ASN A 101 -16.14 6.22 8.28
C ASN A 101 -16.70 5.26 9.34
N ASN A 102 -16.77 3.96 9.02
CA ASN A 102 -17.17 2.90 9.94
C ASN A 102 -16.20 1.74 9.86
N ILE A 103 -16.14 0.95 10.94
CA ILE A 103 -15.48 -0.36 10.96
C ILE A 103 -16.57 -1.44 10.95
N TYR A 104 -16.42 -2.40 10.05
CA TYR A 104 -17.25 -3.58 9.94
C TYR A 104 -16.38 -4.84 9.93
N TYR A 105 -17.01 -5.96 10.20
CA TYR A 105 -16.41 -7.27 10.09
C TYR A 105 -17.34 -8.16 9.27
N ALA A 106 -16.81 -9.07 8.46
CA ALA A 106 -17.63 -10.03 7.73
C ALA A 106 -18.46 -10.89 8.71
N SER A 107 -17.93 -11.15 9.89
CA SER A 107 -18.63 -11.86 10.98
C SER A 107 -19.85 -11.13 11.53
N ASP A 108 -19.99 -9.81 11.33
CA ASP A 108 -21.20 -9.07 11.71
C ASP A 108 -22.42 -9.53 10.88
N TYR A 109 -22.20 -10.09 9.70
CA TYR A 109 -23.21 -10.50 8.74
C TYR A 109 -23.42 -12.03 8.69
N PHE A 110 -22.75 -12.82 9.54
CA PHE A 110 -22.86 -14.29 9.48
C PHE A 110 -24.30 -14.80 9.60
N GLN A 111 -25.15 -14.14 10.37
CA GLN A 111 -26.56 -14.54 10.46
C GLN A 111 -27.30 -14.25 9.14
N GLN A 112 -27.12 -13.08 8.56
CA GLN A 112 -27.76 -12.72 7.27
C GLN A 112 -27.28 -13.64 6.13
N LEU A 113 -25.97 -13.95 6.12
CA LEU A 113 -25.37 -14.88 5.15
C LEU A 113 -25.94 -16.31 5.33
N TRP A 114 -26.10 -16.74 6.57
CA TRP A 114 -26.70 -18.03 6.91
C TRP A 114 -28.18 -18.12 6.43
N ASP A 115 -28.96 -17.09 6.73
CA ASP A 115 -30.38 -17.03 6.34
C ASP A 115 -30.51 -17.00 4.82
N PHE A 116 -29.61 -16.33 4.13
CA PHE A 116 -29.59 -16.34 2.67
C PHE A 116 -29.17 -17.70 2.09
N ALA A 117 -28.22 -18.39 2.69
CA ALA A 117 -27.87 -19.75 2.29
C ALA A 117 -29.08 -20.72 2.46
N ILE A 118 -29.84 -20.60 3.57
CA ILE A 118 -31.10 -21.35 3.77
C ILE A 118 -32.10 -21.01 2.67
N GLN A 119 -32.23 -19.74 2.28
CA GLN A 119 -33.11 -19.35 1.18
C GLN A 119 -32.69 -20.03 -0.14
N LEU A 120 -31.41 -20.02 -0.48
CA LEU A 120 -30.90 -20.66 -1.70
C LEU A 120 -31.18 -22.17 -1.71
N ILE A 121 -31.08 -22.84 -0.57
CA ILE A 121 -31.44 -24.26 -0.45
C ILE A 121 -32.95 -24.45 -0.73
N LYS A 122 -33.81 -23.63 -0.11
CA LYS A 122 -35.26 -23.68 -0.31
C LYS A 122 -35.69 -23.43 -1.76
N GLU A 123 -34.93 -22.59 -2.47
CA GLU A 123 -35.14 -22.29 -3.88
C GLU A 123 -34.51 -23.33 -4.83
N GLY A 124 -33.86 -24.38 -4.29
CA GLY A 124 -33.16 -25.38 -5.08
C GLY A 124 -31.91 -24.86 -5.77
N LYS A 125 -31.37 -23.71 -5.34
CA LYS A 125 -30.17 -23.03 -5.86
C LYS A 125 -28.90 -23.42 -5.10
N ALA A 126 -28.98 -24.25 -4.04
CA ALA A 126 -27.83 -24.77 -3.31
C ALA A 126 -28.08 -26.18 -2.81
N TYR A 127 -27.05 -26.98 -2.64
CA TYR A 127 -27.08 -28.34 -2.19
C TYR A 127 -25.86 -28.72 -1.35
N ILE A 128 -26.03 -29.69 -0.44
CA ILE A 128 -24.94 -30.26 0.34
C ILE A 128 -24.21 -31.33 -0.48
N ASP A 129 -22.90 -31.22 -0.52
CA ASP A 129 -22.02 -32.17 -1.20
C ASP A 129 -21.08 -32.83 -0.18
N GLU A 130 -21.10 -34.15 -0.11
CA GLU A 130 -20.27 -34.96 0.81
C GLU A 130 -18.99 -35.49 0.15
N GLN A 131 -18.66 -34.98 -1.02
CA GLN A 131 -17.41 -35.32 -1.71
C GLN A 131 -16.21 -34.64 -1.06
N THR A 132 -15.05 -35.30 -1.16
CA THR A 132 -13.78 -34.71 -0.73
C THR A 132 -13.37 -33.55 -1.66
N SER A 133 -12.46 -32.71 -1.18
CA SER A 133 -11.92 -31.60 -1.97
C SER A 133 -11.30 -32.07 -3.29
N GLU A 134 -10.63 -33.24 -3.30
CA GLU A 134 -10.03 -33.84 -4.49
C GLU A 134 -11.09 -34.32 -5.50
N GLN A 135 -12.17 -34.90 -5.01
CA GLN A 135 -13.31 -35.34 -5.85
C GLN A 135 -13.98 -34.13 -6.50
N ILE A 136 -14.27 -33.09 -5.71
CA ILE A 136 -14.87 -31.85 -6.21
C ILE A 136 -13.93 -31.20 -7.24
N ALA A 137 -12.62 -31.11 -6.96
CA ALA A 137 -11.65 -30.55 -7.89
C ALA A 137 -11.59 -31.32 -9.21
N SER A 138 -11.58 -32.65 -9.16
CA SER A 138 -11.56 -33.51 -10.36
C SER A 138 -12.82 -33.38 -11.21
N GLN A 139 -13.99 -33.21 -10.56
CA GLN A 139 -15.26 -33.01 -11.25
C GLN A 139 -15.42 -31.65 -11.94
N LYS A 140 -14.71 -30.62 -11.46
CA LYS A 140 -14.76 -29.29 -12.08
C LYS A 140 -14.26 -29.29 -13.53
N GLY A 141 -13.52 -30.31 -13.97
CA GLY A 141 -12.94 -30.36 -15.30
C GLY A 141 -11.81 -29.33 -15.50
N THR A 142 -11.68 -28.83 -16.73
CA THR A 142 -10.68 -27.82 -17.11
C THR A 142 -11.35 -26.63 -17.80
N PRO A 143 -10.68 -25.51 -18.04
CA PRO A 143 -11.28 -24.39 -18.80
C PRO A 143 -11.81 -24.78 -20.18
N THR A 144 -11.26 -25.83 -20.80
CA THR A 144 -11.65 -26.32 -22.14
C THR A 144 -12.52 -27.58 -22.11
N GLN A 145 -12.70 -28.18 -20.94
CA GLN A 145 -13.55 -29.36 -20.76
C GLN A 145 -14.59 -29.11 -19.67
N PRO A 146 -15.88 -29.33 -19.94
CA PRO A 146 -16.93 -29.14 -18.94
C PRO A 146 -16.71 -30.05 -17.74
N GLY A 147 -17.20 -29.61 -16.60
CA GLY A 147 -17.27 -30.46 -15.40
C GLY A 147 -18.43 -31.45 -15.46
N THR A 148 -18.48 -32.34 -14.47
CA THR A 148 -19.56 -33.30 -14.26
C THR A 148 -20.35 -32.96 -13.00
N ASN A 149 -21.64 -33.27 -12.99
CA ASN A 149 -22.47 -33.02 -11.83
C ASN A 149 -22.05 -33.91 -10.64
N SER A 150 -22.16 -33.37 -9.44
CA SER A 150 -22.06 -34.14 -8.22
C SER A 150 -23.24 -35.14 -8.11
N PRO A 151 -23.01 -36.34 -7.55
CA PRO A 151 -24.09 -37.27 -7.25
C PRO A 151 -25.11 -36.69 -6.25
N TYR A 152 -24.76 -35.70 -5.47
CA TYR A 152 -25.60 -35.04 -4.47
C TYR A 152 -26.33 -33.81 -4.99
N ARG A 153 -26.13 -33.44 -6.26
CA ARG A 153 -26.64 -32.17 -6.83
C ARG A 153 -28.15 -32.07 -6.85
N ASP A 154 -28.82 -33.22 -6.95
CA ASP A 154 -30.29 -33.31 -7.02
C ASP A 154 -30.91 -33.89 -5.74
N ARG A 155 -30.20 -33.77 -4.59
CA ARG A 155 -30.70 -34.15 -3.27
C ARG A 155 -31.94 -33.32 -2.90
N PRO A 156 -32.95 -33.95 -2.21
CA PRO A 156 -34.16 -33.26 -1.76
C PRO A 156 -33.86 -32.01 -0.91
N ILE A 157 -34.72 -30.99 -1.01
CA ILE A 157 -34.54 -29.72 -0.29
C ILE A 157 -34.52 -29.93 1.22
N GLU A 158 -35.42 -30.76 1.73
CA GLU A 158 -35.58 -31.05 3.16
C GLU A 158 -34.28 -31.69 3.74
N GLU A 159 -33.73 -32.63 3.01
CA GLU A 159 -32.47 -33.29 3.39
C GLU A 159 -31.29 -32.31 3.38
N ASN A 160 -31.22 -31.43 2.35
CA ASN A 160 -30.18 -30.37 2.29
C ASN A 160 -30.29 -29.40 3.46
N LEU A 161 -31.52 -29.02 3.87
CA LEU A 161 -31.73 -28.14 5.02
C LEU A 161 -31.29 -28.81 6.33
N GLU A 162 -31.64 -30.08 6.54
CA GLU A 162 -31.22 -30.83 7.72
C GLU A 162 -29.72 -30.94 7.82
N LEU A 163 -29.03 -31.31 6.72
CA LEU A 163 -27.58 -31.43 6.67
C LEU A 163 -26.88 -30.08 6.84
N PHE A 164 -27.43 -28.99 6.27
CA PHE A 164 -26.88 -27.66 6.47
C PHE A 164 -26.93 -27.22 7.93
N HIS A 165 -28.05 -27.45 8.61
CA HIS A 165 -28.14 -27.21 10.05
C HIS A 165 -27.14 -28.08 10.84
N LYS A 166 -26.97 -29.34 10.44
CA LYS A 166 -25.99 -30.23 11.05
C LYS A 166 -24.55 -29.80 10.84
N MET A 167 -24.21 -29.12 9.71
CA MET A 167 -22.88 -28.54 9.52
C MET A 167 -22.50 -27.55 10.64
N ASN A 168 -23.49 -26.88 11.25
CA ASN A 168 -23.26 -25.92 12.33
C ASN A 168 -23.40 -26.51 13.74
N SER A 169 -23.76 -27.78 13.90
CA SER A 169 -23.94 -28.42 15.21
C SER A 169 -22.65 -28.71 15.96
N GLY A 170 -21.54 -28.79 15.23
CA GLY A 170 -20.20 -29.19 15.77
C GLY A 170 -19.98 -30.70 15.81
N GLU A 171 -20.97 -31.51 15.40
CA GLU A 171 -20.89 -32.98 15.39
C GLU A 171 -20.06 -33.52 14.20
N LEU A 172 -19.97 -32.74 13.13
CA LEU A 172 -19.34 -33.17 11.90
C LEU A 172 -17.86 -32.78 11.84
N GLU A 173 -17.05 -33.61 11.17
CA GLU A 173 -15.66 -33.34 10.95
C GLU A 173 -15.44 -32.32 9.81
N GLU A 174 -14.34 -31.57 9.89
CA GLU A 174 -13.89 -30.67 8.80
C GLU A 174 -13.69 -31.47 7.52
N GLY A 175 -14.18 -30.94 6.41
CA GLY A 175 -14.07 -31.59 5.10
C GLY A 175 -15.06 -32.74 4.86
N SER A 176 -15.94 -33.08 5.82
CA SER A 176 -16.93 -34.14 5.65
C SER A 176 -18.04 -33.77 4.67
N MET A 177 -18.40 -32.49 4.61
CA MET A 177 -19.34 -31.96 3.64
C MET A 177 -19.18 -30.45 3.48
N VAL A 178 -19.71 -29.93 2.36
CA VAL A 178 -19.75 -28.51 2.02
C VAL A 178 -21.11 -28.14 1.44
N LEU A 179 -21.50 -26.86 1.55
CA LEU A 179 -22.64 -26.33 0.78
C LEU A 179 -22.13 -25.75 -0.53
N ARG A 180 -22.73 -26.15 -1.65
CA ARG A 180 -22.38 -25.66 -2.99
C ARG A 180 -23.56 -24.91 -3.61
N ALA A 181 -23.29 -23.81 -4.29
CA ALA A 181 -24.30 -23.19 -5.16
C ALA A 181 -24.54 -24.05 -6.40
N LYS A 182 -25.80 -24.19 -6.82
CA LYS A 182 -26.23 -24.99 -7.97
C LYS A 182 -26.35 -24.05 -9.17
N ILE A 183 -25.28 -23.96 -10.00
CA ILE A 183 -25.20 -23.03 -11.12
C ILE A 183 -25.09 -23.80 -12.45
N ASP A 184 -23.86 -24.00 -12.95
CA ASP A 184 -23.63 -24.64 -14.25
C ASP A 184 -22.24 -25.30 -14.31
N MET A 185 -22.21 -26.62 -14.31
CA MET A 185 -20.97 -27.39 -14.36
C MET A 185 -20.29 -27.36 -15.74
N ALA A 186 -20.96 -26.86 -16.77
CA ALA A 186 -20.40 -26.70 -18.12
C ALA A 186 -19.88 -25.28 -18.40
N ASN A 187 -20.05 -24.35 -17.47
CA ASN A 187 -19.67 -22.96 -17.67
C ASN A 187 -18.16 -22.80 -17.97
N PRO A 188 -17.76 -22.00 -18.97
CA PRO A 188 -16.35 -21.72 -19.26
C PRO A 188 -15.61 -21.09 -18.08
N ASN A 189 -16.30 -20.24 -17.29
CA ASN A 189 -15.75 -19.72 -16.04
C ASN A 189 -15.86 -20.79 -14.94
N MET A 190 -14.72 -21.33 -14.52
CA MET A 190 -14.66 -22.39 -13.50
C MET A 190 -15.22 -21.98 -12.13
N HIS A 191 -15.30 -20.67 -11.82
CA HIS A 191 -15.92 -20.17 -10.61
C HIS A 191 -17.45 -20.36 -10.58
N PHE A 192 -18.10 -20.55 -11.77
CA PHE A 192 -19.52 -20.85 -11.92
C PHE A 192 -19.84 -22.35 -11.82
N ARG A 193 -18.83 -23.21 -11.77
CA ARG A 193 -19.02 -24.66 -11.72
C ARG A 193 -19.33 -25.11 -10.28
N ASP A 194 -20.56 -24.89 -9.87
CA ASP A 194 -21.10 -25.18 -8.54
C ASP A 194 -20.09 -24.88 -7.43
N PRO A 195 -19.77 -23.59 -7.16
CA PRO A 195 -18.78 -23.19 -6.18
C PRO A 195 -19.21 -23.58 -4.76
N ILE A 196 -18.22 -23.87 -3.90
CA ILE A 196 -18.42 -24.03 -2.46
C ILE A 196 -18.76 -22.66 -1.88
N ILE A 197 -19.87 -22.55 -1.12
CA ILE A 197 -20.32 -21.33 -0.46
C ILE A 197 -20.24 -21.40 1.07
N TYR A 198 -20.26 -22.63 1.66
CA TYR A 198 -20.01 -22.87 3.09
C TYR A 198 -19.15 -24.09 3.30
N ARG A 199 -18.33 -24.05 4.35
CA ARG A 199 -17.47 -25.14 4.81
C ARG A 199 -17.51 -25.26 6.33
N ILE A 200 -17.15 -26.44 6.87
CA ILE A 200 -17.03 -26.70 8.31
C ILE A 200 -15.61 -26.30 8.75
N VAL A 201 -15.49 -25.51 9.82
CA VAL A 201 -14.24 -25.16 10.51
C VAL A 201 -14.48 -25.25 12.00
N LYS A 202 -13.71 -26.07 12.72
CA LYS A 202 -13.88 -26.31 14.17
C LYS A 202 -13.17 -25.28 15.05
N THR A 203 -12.21 -24.53 14.48
CA THR A 203 -11.51 -23.48 15.21
C THR A 203 -12.48 -22.39 15.68
N PRO A 204 -12.46 -22.01 16.98
CA PRO A 204 -13.26 -20.89 17.46
C PRO A 204 -12.92 -19.59 16.75
N HIS A 205 -13.91 -18.81 16.42
CA HIS A 205 -13.71 -17.52 15.76
C HIS A 205 -13.35 -16.43 16.78
N HIS A 206 -12.39 -15.56 16.49
CA HIS A 206 -11.89 -14.54 17.43
C HIS A 206 -12.96 -13.58 17.96
N ARG A 207 -14.04 -13.32 17.19
CA ARG A 207 -15.16 -12.44 17.62
C ARG A 207 -16.42 -13.20 18.02
N THR A 208 -16.80 -14.25 17.31
CA THR A 208 -18.04 -14.97 17.55
C THR A 208 -17.88 -16.24 18.39
N GLY A 209 -16.64 -16.58 18.76
CA GLY A 209 -16.34 -17.77 19.56
C GLY A 209 -16.81 -19.04 18.90
N ASP A 210 -17.54 -19.87 19.67
CA ASP A 210 -18.04 -21.17 19.24
C ASP A 210 -19.45 -21.16 18.61
N LYS A 211 -20.01 -19.96 18.35
CA LYS A 211 -21.38 -19.84 17.82
C LYS A 211 -21.51 -20.48 16.44
N TRP A 212 -20.48 -20.43 15.62
CA TRP A 212 -20.48 -20.95 14.26
C TRP A 212 -19.46 -22.08 14.12
N LYS A 213 -19.83 -23.11 13.35
CA LYS A 213 -18.97 -24.19 12.89
C LYS A 213 -19.01 -24.31 11.37
N ALA A 214 -20.04 -23.77 10.73
CA ALA A 214 -20.14 -23.60 9.30
C ALA A 214 -19.83 -22.12 8.93
N TYR A 215 -18.84 -21.92 8.10
CA TYR A 215 -18.35 -20.59 7.71
C TYR A 215 -18.55 -20.33 6.22
N PRO A 216 -18.98 -19.12 5.84
CA PRO A 216 -19.14 -18.76 4.44
C PRO A 216 -17.77 -18.65 3.76
N MET A 217 -17.75 -18.98 2.47
CA MET A 217 -16.59 -18.72 1.62
C MET A 217 -16.56 -17.27 1.17
N TYR A 218 -15.37 -16.76 0.88
CA TYR A 218 -15.13 -15.37 0.43
C TYR A 218 -16.08 -14.93 -0.69
N ASP A 219 -16.17 -15.71 -1.78
CA ASP A 219 -17.00 -15.36 -2.95
C ASP A 219 -18.49 -15.23 -2.60
N PHE A 220 -18.95 -15.93 -1.56
CA PHE A 220 -20.33 -15.83 -1.10
C PHE A 220 -20.53 -14.64 -0.17
N ALA A 221 -19.59 -14.38 0.74
CA ALA A 221 -19.74 -13.33 1.76
C ALA A 221 -19.50 -11.92 1.23
N HIS A 222 -18.52 -11.76 0.35
CA HIS A 222 -17.96 -10.46 -0.03
C HIS A 222 -18.98 -9.51 -0.68
N GLY A 223 -19.65 -9.94 -1.74
CA GLY A 223 -20.64 -9.11 -2.46
C GLY A 223 -21.86 -8.76 -1.60
N GLN A 224 -22.28 -9.69 -0.75
CA GLN A 224 -23.41 -9.47 0.16
C GLN A 224 -23.06 -8.49 1.28
N SER A 225 -21.85 -8.58 1.84
CA SER A 225 -21.35 -7.60 2.81
C SER A 225 -21.29 -6.20 2.19
N ASP A 226 -20.82 -6.07 0.94
CA ASP A 226 -20.87 -4.80 0.20
C ASP A 226 -22.31 -4.27 0.07
N PHE A 227 -23.26 -5.16 -0.21
CA PHE A 227 -24.66 -4.78 -0.31
C PHE A 227 -25.23 -4.33 1.04
N PHE A 228 -24.98 -5.04 2.13
CA PHE A 228 -25.47 -4.71 3.47
C PHE A 228 -24.91 -3.38 3.99
N GLU A 229 -23.66 -3.09 3.70
CA GLU A 229 -22.99 -1.85 4.08
C GLU A 229 -23.37 -0.66 3.19
N GLY A 230 -24.00 -0.88 2.04
CA GLY A 230 -24.37 0.18 1.10
C GLY A 230 -23.20 0.66 0.25
N VAL A 231 -22.17 -0.17 0.06
CA VAL A 231 -21.05 0.12 -0.86
C VAL A 231 -21.60 0.35 -2.27
N THR A 232 -21.10 1.37 -2.95
CA THR A 232 -21.50 1.71 -4.32
C THR A 232 -20.45 1.25 -5.34
N HIS A 233 -19.19 1.50 -5.02
CA HIS A 233 -18.04 1.16 -5.86
C HIS A 233 -17.12 0.21 -5.09
N SER A 234 -17.17 -1.06 -5.46
CA SER A 234 -16.41 -2.16 -4.90
C SER A 234 -15.13 -2.31 -5.70
N LEU A 235 -14.01 -1.74 -5.21
CA LEU A 235 -12.74 -1.76 -5.92
C LEU A 235 -11.89 -2.94 -5.44
N CYS A 236 -11.25 -3.66 -6.37
CA CYS A 236 -10.39 -4.80 -6.06
C CYS A 236 -9.33 -5.00 -7.14
N THR A 237 -8.42 -5.96 -6.94
CA THR A 237 -7.35 -6.23 -7.90
C THR A 237 -7.81 -7.10 -9.07
N LEU A 238 -7.07 -7.06 -10.21
CA LEU A 238 -7.41 -7.78 -11.46
C LEU A 238 -7.58 -9.29 -11.29
N GLU A 239 -7.04 -9.89 -10.24
CA GLU A 239 -7.21 -11.32 -9.96
C GLU A 239 -8.69 -11.69 -9.70
N PHE A 240 -9.53 -10.71 -9.33
CA PHE A 240 -10.96 -10.90 -9.08
C PHE A 240 -11.84 -10.69 -10.31
N VAL A 241 -11.30 -10.39 -11.50
CA VAL A 241 -12.08 -10.26 -12.75
C VAL A 241 -12.93 -11.49 -13.02
N VAL A 242 -12.38 -12.69 -12.80
CA VAL A 242 -13.08 -13.97 -13.02
C VAL A 242 -14.13 -14.26 -11.92
N HIS A 243 -14.04 -13.60 -10.76
CA HIS A 243 -15.00 -13.72 -9.66
C HIS A 243 -16.17 -12.74 -9.81
N ARG A 244 -16.01 -11.60 -10.51
CA ARG A 244 -17.08 -10.59 -10.64
C ARG A 244 -18.41 -11.13 -11.14
N PRO A 245 -18.50 -12.03 -12.14
CA PRO A 245 -19.79 -12.58 -12.54
C PRO A 245 -20.50 -13.35 -11.40
N LEU A 246 -19.72 -14.02 -10.53
CA LEU A 246 -20.27 -14.71 -9.36
C LEU A 246 -20.75 -13.73 -8.29
N TYR A 247 -19.98 -12.65 -8.05
CA TYR A 247 -20.36 -11.53 -7.20
C TYR A 247 -21.71 -10.94 -7.64
N ASP A 248 -21.87 -10.63 -8.92
CA ASP A 248 -23.11 -10.10 -9.49
C ASP A 248 -24.28 -11.08 -9.32
N LEU A 249 -24.06 -12.38 -9.59
CA LEU A 249 -25.08 -13.42 -9.48
C LEU A 249 -25.63 -13.53 -8.05
N PHE A 250 -24.77 -13.54 -7.03
CA PHE A 250 -25.22 -13.64 -5.64
C PHE A 250 -25.99 -12.40 -5.19
N ILE A 251 -25.63 -11.21 -5.66
CA ILE A 251 -26.40 -9.99 -5.39
C ILE A 251 -27.76 -10.07 -6.08
N ASP A 252 -27.84 -10.55 -7.34
CA ASP A 252 -29.11 -10.72 -8.04
C ASP A 252 -30.01 -11.72 -7.33
N TRP A 253 -29.48 -12.87 -6.90
CA TRP A 253 -30.23 -13.85 -6.13
C TRP A 253 -30.68 -13.33 -4.77
N LEU A 254 -29.85 -12.53 -4.10
CA LEU A 254 -30.23 -11.91 -2.82
C LEU A 254 -31.42 -10.97 -2.97
N LYS A 255 -31.48 -10.21 -4.08
CA LYS A 255 -32.54 -9.23 -4.36
C LYS A 255 -33.78 -9.83 -5.01
N GLU A 256 -33.71 -11.04 -5.56
CA GLU A 256 -34.81 -11.65 -6.31
C GLU A 256 -36.06 -11.76 -5.47
N GLY A 257 -37.18 -11.19 -5.96
CA GLY A 257 -38.47 -11.21 -5.30
C GLY A 257 -38.59 -10.42 -3.99
N LYS A 258 -37.60 -9.59 -3.66
CA LYS A 258 -37.56 -8.79 -2.44
C LYS A 258 -37.56 -7.31 -2.75
N ASP A 259 -38.31 -6.54 -1.98
CA ASP A 259 -38.23 -5.08 -1.96
C ASP A 259 -37.06 -4.64 -1.04
N LEU A 260 -35.85 -4.93 -1.49
CA LEU A 260 -34.63 -4.47 -0.84
C LEU A 260 -34.25 -3.08 -1.36
N ASN A 261 -33.36 -2.39 -0.65
CA ASN A 261 -32.88 -1.07 -1.05
C ASN A 261 -32.35 -1.06 -2.50
N ASP A 262 -32.39 0.09 -3.17
CA ASP A 262 -31.96 0.25 -4.57
C ASP A 262 -30.43 0.09 -4.76
N ASN A 263 -29.68 -0.12 -3.67
CA ASN A 263 -28.24 -0.25 -3.73
C ASN A 263 -27.86 -1.50 -4.52
N ARG A 264 -26.99 -1.32 -5.51
CA ARG A 264 -26.33 -2.40 -6.23
C ARG A 264 -24.86 -2.09 -6.33
N PRO A 265 -24.06 -2.62 -5.41
CA PRO A 265 -22.62 -2.40 -5.48
C PRO A 265 -22.08 -2.93 -6.81
N ARG A 266 -21.11 -2.22 -7.38
CA ARG A 266 -20.45 -2.58 -8.64
C ARG A 266 -18.99 -2.90 -8.36
N GLN A 267 -18.59 -4.13 -8.64
CA GLN A 267 -17.19 -4.53 -8.58
C GLN A 267 -16.43 -3.98 -9.80
N THR A 268 -15.27 -3.38 -9.56
CA THR A 268 -14.38 -2.84 -10.60
C THR A 268 -12.93 -3.16 -10.23
N GLU A 269 -12.18 -3.72 -11.17
CA GLU A 269 -10.86 -4.23 -10.92
C GLU A 269 -9.77 -3.32 -11.48
N PHE A 270 -8.67 -3.22 -10.73
CA PHE A 270 -7.47 -2.47 -11.11
C PHE A 270 -6.21 -3.33 -10.93
N ASN A 271 -5.12 -2.92 -11.58
CA ASN A 271 -3.85 -3.63 -11.52
C ASN A 271 -3.25 -3.60 -10.12
N LYS A 272 -2.79 -4.77 -9.65
CA LYS A 272 -2.00 -4.85 -8.43
C LYS A 272 -0.65 -4.17 -8.61
N LEU A 273 -0.02 -3.78 -7.50
CA LEU A 273 1.36 -3.31 -7.52
C LEU A 273 2.31 -4.50 -7.65
N ASN A 274 3.06 -4.53 -8.74
CA ASN A 274 4.25 -5.37 -8.87
C ASN A 274 5.48 -4.44 -8.87
N LEU A 275 6.43 -4.71 -7.99
CA LEU A 275 7.61 -3.88 -7.79
C LEU A 275 8.86 -4.73 -7.98
N SER A 276 9.82 -4.24 -8.80
CA SER A 276 11.07 -4.95 -9.04
C SER A 276 11.86 -5.16 -7.73
N TYR A 277 12.59 -6.25 -7.64
CA TYR A 277 13.41 -6.63 -6.47
C TYR A 277 12.66 -6.68 -5.13
N THR A 278 11.31 -6.82 -5.15
CA THR A 278 10.49 -6.76 -3.95
C THR A 278 9.61 -7.99 -3.81
N LEU A 279 9.74 -8.68 -2.69
CA LEU A 279 8.92 -9.84 -2.35
C LEU A 279 7.65 -9.38 -1.63
N MET A 280 6.46 -9.54 -2.26
CA MET A 280 5.18 -9.11 -1.69
C MET A 280 4.25 -10.28 -1.29
N SER A 281 4.76 -11.50 -1.27
CA SER A 281 4.00 -12.66 -0.81
C SER A 281 3.97 -12.73 0.71
N LYS A 282 2.81 -12.54 1.35
CA LYS A 282 2.63 -12.67 2.81
C LYS A 282 3.22 -13.98 3.35
N ARG A 283 2.99 -15.09 2.65
CA ARG A 283 3.53 -16.42 3.04
C ARG A 283 5.06 -16.42 3.12
N ASN A 284 5.71 -15.82 2.14
CA ASN A 284 7.18 -15.79 2.09
C ASN A 284 7.74 -14.78 3.09
N LEU A 285 7.07 -13.63 3.29
CA LEU A 285 7.46 -12.67 4.32
C LEU A 285 7.36 -13.27 5.73
N LEU A 286 6.31 -14.06 5.99
CA LEU A 286 6.15 -14.77 7.26
C LEU A 286 7.31 -15.76 7.52
N ILE A 287 7.84 -16.41 6.48
CA ILE A 287 9.01 -17.29 6.60
C ILE A 287 10.23 -16.49 7.08
N LEU A 288 10.47 -15.30 6.50
CA LEU A 288 11.61 -14.46 6.90
C LEU A 288 11.55 -14.09 8.39
N VAL A 289 10.37 -13.78 8.90
CA VAL A 289 10.16 -13.47 10.33
C VAL A 289 10.34 -14.73 11.18
N LYS A 290 9.70 -15.85 10.83
CA LYS A 290 9.75 -17.09 11.62
C LYS A 290 11.13 -17.71 11.70
N GLU A 291 11.93 -17.60 10.64
CA GLU A 291 13.31 -18.10 10.60
C GLU A 291 14.33 -17.12 11.18
N GLY A 292 13.88 -15.94 11.67
CA GLY A 292 14.76 -14.94 12.27
C GLY A 292 15.73 -14.27 11.29
N LEU A 293 15.43 -14.31 9.97
CA LEU A 293 16.23 -13.65 8.94
C LEU A 293 16.04 -12.14 8.94
N VAL A 294 14.92 -11.66 9.49
CA VAL A 294 14.59 -10.27 9.80
C VAL A 294 14.14 -10.19 11.26
N HIS A 295 14.20 -9.01 11.86
CA HIS A 295 13.82 -8.83 13.27
C HIS A 295 12.34 -9.10 13.51
N ASP A 296 11.48 -8.46 12.72
CA ASP A 296 10.02 -8.57 12.80
C ASP A 296 9.42 -7.97 11.53
N TRP A 297 8.10 -7.86 11.47
CA TRP A 297 7.36 -7.28 10.37
C TRP A 297 7.71 -5.81 10.07
N ASP A 298 8.19 -5.06 11.04
CA ASP A 298 8.64 -3.68 10.92
C ASP A 298 10.13 -3.52 10.56
N ASP A 299 10.83 -4.62 10.28
CA ASP A 299 12.24 -4.56 9.85
C ASP A 299 12.38 -3.66 8.61
N PRO A 300 13.33 -2.68 8.59
CA PRO A 300 13.50 -1.77 7.46
C PRO A 300 13.80 -2.43 6.10
N ARG A 301 14.13 -3.72 6.10
CA ARG A 301 14.33 -4.53 4.88
C ARG A 301 13.02 -5.12 4.35
N MET A 302 11.96 -5.11 5.16
CA MET A 302 10.66 -5.64 4.79
C MET A 302 9.88 -4.63 3.94
N PRO A 303 9.12 -5.08 2.92
CA PRO A 303 8.28 -4.21 2.09
C PRO A 303 6.91 -3.93 2.74
N THR A 304 6.78 -4.10 4.04
CA THR A 304 5.61 -3.76 4.83
C THR A 304 5.49 -2.25 5.00
N ILE A 305 4.30 -1.74 5.21
CA ILE A 305 4.08 -0.30 5.44
C ILE A 305 4.82 0.13 6.71
N CYS A 306 4.72 -0.63 7.80
CA CYS A 306 5.46 -0.37 9.04
C CYS A 306 6.98 -0.46 8.84
N GLY A 307 7.48 -1.35 7.98
CA GLY A 307 8.90 -1.44 7.61
C GLY A 307 9.38 -0.20 6.86
N PHE A 308 8.63 0.30 5.89
CA PHE A 308 8.92 1.56 5.20
C PHE A 308 8.85 2.76 6.14
N ARG A 309 7.86 2.82 7.03
CA ARG A 309 7.77 3.84 8.07
C ARG A 309 9.02 3.86 8.95
N ARG A 310 9.46 2.70 9.44
CA ARG A 310 10.68 2.58 10.24
C ARG A 310 11.95 2.93 9.46
N ARG A 311 11.98 2.65 8.15
CA ARG A 311 13.07 3.03 7.25
C ARG A 311 13.14 4.55 7.01
N GLY A 312 12.11 5.32 7.36
CA GLY A 312 12.04 6.77 7.21
C GLY A 312 11.33 7.23 5.93
N TYR A 313 10.58 6.36 5.27
CA TYR A 313 9.71 6.76 4.16
C TYR A 313 8.50 7.52 4.73
N SER A 314 8.06 8.52 4.00
CA SER A 314 6.90 9.35 4.38
C SER A 314 5.63 8.89 3.67
N PRO A 315 4.45 9.12 4.26
CA PRO A 315 3.18 8.89 3.58
C PRO A 315 3.09 9.61 2.24
N GLU A 316 3.53 10.86 2.20
CA GLU A 316 3.49 11.72 1.01
C GLU A 316 4.37 11.17 -0.11
N ALA A 317 5.52 10.58 0.21
CA ALA A 317 6.36 9.91 -0.78
C ALA A 317 5.68 8.68 -1.37
N ILE A 318 4.96 7.92 -0.53
CA ILE A 318 4.18 6.76 -0.99
C ILE A 318 3.02 7.22 -1.88
N HIS A 319 2.29 8.28 -1.50
CA HIS A 319 1.24 8.87 -2.34
C HIS A 319 1.78 9.34 -3.69
N LYS A 320 2.88 10.09 -3.70
CA LYS A 320 3.55 10.53 -4.95
C LYS A 320 3.94 9.35 -5.84
N PHE A 321 4.46 8.28 -5.26
CA PHE A 321 4.80 7.08 -6.00
C PHE A 321 3.57 6.43 -6.62
N ILE A 322 2.50 6.23 -5.84
CA ILE A 322 1.24 5.63 -6.31
C ILE A 322 0.61 6.49 -7.40
N ASP A 323 0.61 7.80 -7.25
CA ASP A 323 0.15 8.75 -8.25
C ASP A 323 0.92 8.66 -9.57
N LYS A 324 2.25 8.46 -9.51
CA LYS A 324 3.10 8.31 -10.70
C LYS A 324 2.83 7.01 -11.46
N ILE A 325 2.64 5.91 -10.75
CA ILE A 325 2.36 4.61 -11.40
C ILE A 325 0.91 4.49 -11.86
N GLY A 326 -0.02 5.19 -11.22
CA GLY A 326 -1.43 5.23 -11.57
C GLY A 326 -2.15 3.89 -11.45
N TYR A 327 -3.38 3.87 -12.00
CA TYR A 327 -4.27 2.71 -12.01
C TYR A 327 -4.61 2.33 -13.46
N THR A 328 -4.48 1.04 -13.79
CA THR A 328 -4.70 0.50 -15.14
C THR A 328 -5.50 -0.80 -15.09
N THR A 329 -5.96 -1.25 -16.23
CA THR A 329 -6.68 -2.53 -16.42
C THR A 329 -5.76 -3.67 -16.87
N TYR A 330 -4.45 -3.49 -16.75
CA TYR A 330 -3.43 -4.50 -17.07
C TYR A 330 -2.31 -4.45 -16.05
N ASP A 331 -1.69 -5.60 -15.78
CA ASP A 331 -0.55 -5.69 -14.88
C ASP A 331 0.71 -5.08 -15.50
N ALA A 332 1.47 -4.36 -14.68
CA ALA A 332 2.76 -3.79 -15.03
C ALA A 332 3.76 -4.02 -13.89
N LEU A 333 5.03 -4.22 -14.25
CA LEU A 333 6.14 -4.22 -13.31
C LEU A 333 6.66 -2.79 -13.19
N ASN A 334 6.72 -2.27 -11.97
CA ASN A 334 7.26 -0.94 -11.67
C ASN A 334 8.67 -1.09 -11.08
N GLU A 335 9.56 -0.20 -11.47
CA GLU A 335 10.92 -0.21 -10.95
C GLU A 335 10.97 0.36 -9.52
N PHE A 336 11.71 -0.31 -8.62
CA PHE A 336 11.89 0.13 -7.23
C PHE A 336 12.53 1.54 -7.17
N ALA A 337 13.40 1.87 -8.12
CA ALA A 337 14.01 3.18 -8.26
C ALA A 337 12.98 4.32 -8.38
N LEU A 338 11.76 4.05 -8.90
CA LEU A 338 10.71 5.05 -8.99
C LEU A 338 10.14 5.40 -7.60
N LEU A 339 10.00 4.40 -6.71
CA LEU A 339 9.65 4.63 -5.31
C LEU A 339 10.73 5.44 -4.60
N GLU A 340 12.01 5.08 -4.77
CA GLU A 340 13.15 5.84 -4.20
C GLU A 340 13.19 7.28 -4.72
N SER A 341 12.87 7.50 -6.00
CA SER A 341 12.78 8.85 -6.57
C SER A 341 11.68 9.67 -5.90
N ALA A 342 10.51 9.08 -5.64
CA ALA A 342 9.41 9.76 -4.94
C ALA A 342 9.80 10.13 -3.50
N VAL A 343 10.51 9.23 -2.80
CA VAL A 343 11.05 9.50 -1.46
C VAL A 343 12.05 10.65 -1.49
N ARG A 344 12.99 10.64 -2.45
CA ARG A 344 13.99 11.70 -2.61
C ARG A 344 13.33 13.06 -2.88
N GLU A 345 12.35 13.12 -3.78
CA GLU A 345 11.63 14.34 -4.08
C GLU A 345 10.91 14.90 -2.83
N ASP A 346 10.27 14.04 -2.06
CA ASP A 346 9.57 14.44 -0.85
C ASP A 346 10.55 14.96 0.22
N LEU A 347 11.58 14.18 0.51
CA LEU A 347 12.57 14.55 1.53
C LEU A 347 13.37 15.80 1.14
N ASN A 348 13.66 16.02 -0.14
CA ASN A 348 14.34 17.24 -0.60
C ASN A 348 13.55 18.51 -0.25
N THR A 349 12.21 18.43 -0.24
CA THR A 349 11.35 19.57 0.10
C THR A 349 11.17 19.72 1.62
N ARG A 350 10.99 18.63 2.36
CA ARG A 350 10.51 18.68 3.75
C ARG A 350 11.53 18.34 4.83
N ALA A 351 12.56 17.55 4.48
CA ALA A 351 13.48 17.07 5.50
C ALA A 351 14.41 18.19 5.98
N THR A 352 14.65 18.21 7.28
CA THR A 352 15.68 19.04 7.88
C THR A 352 17.05 18.65 7.35
N ARG A 353 17.78 19.61 6.80
CA ARG A 353 19.13 19.41 6.26
C ARG A 353 20.15 19.74 7.32
N VAL A 354 20.96 18.77 7.70
CA VAL A 354 22.06 18.93 8.66
C VAL A 354 23.37 18.53 7.99
N SER A 355 24.44 19.22 8.37
CA SER A 355 25.80 18.83 7.99
C SER A 355 26.42 18.02 9.13
N ALA A 356 27.05 16.91 8.77
CA ALA A 356 27.81 16.09 9.71
C ALA A 356 29.19 15.81 9.13
N VAL A 357 30.23 15.96 9.94
CA VAL A 357 31.61 15.61 9.59
C VAL A 357 31.96 14.33 10.34
N LEU A 358 32.04 13.21 9.63
CA LEU A 358 32.22 11.88 10.22
C LEU A 358 33.70 11.52 10.41
N ASN A 359 34.55 11.92 9.46
CA ASN A 359 35.98 11.70 9.47
C ASN A 359 36.71 13.05 9.35
N PRO A 360 36.81 13.83 10.45
CA PRO A 360 37.25 15.20 10.40
C PRO A 360 38.74 15.34 10.14
N VAL A 361 39.08 16.36 9.36
CA VAL A 361 40.45 16.89 9.26
C VAL A 361 40.42 18.39 9.49
N LYS A 362 41.42 18.90 10.21
CA LYS A 362 41.50 20.32 10.54
C LYS A 362 41.84 21.15 9.29
N LEU A 363 41.07 22.21 9.06
CA LEU A 363 41.27 23.21 8.04
C LEU A 363 41.70 24.52 8.70
N ILE A 364 42.84 25.06 8.33
CA ILE A 364 43.40 26.30 8.89
C ILE A 364 43.41 27.40 7.83
N ILE A 365 42.70 28.50 8.10
CA ILE A 365 42.64 29.68 7.24
C ILE A 365 43.79 30.60 7.65
N THR A 366 44.91 30.57 6.91
CA THR A 366 46.17 31.14 7.30
C THR A 366 46.18 32.66 7.44
N ASN A 367 45.38 33.37 6.66
CA ASN A 367 45.24 34.83 6.67
C ASN A 367 43.97 35.32 7.43
N TYR A 368 43.33 34.47 8.20
CA TYR A 368 42.22 34.88 9.09
C TYR A 368 42.76 35.17 10.49
N PRO A 369 42.33 36.29 11.15
CA PRO A 369 42.86 36.67 12.45
C PRO A 369 42.63 35.61 13.53
N GLU A 370 43.62 35.39 14.37
CA GLU A 370 43.52 34.46 15.50
C GLU A 370 42.53 34.96 16.54
N GLY A 371 41.66 34.07 17.01
CA GLY A 371 40.62 34.41 18.01
C GLY A 371 39.41 35.18 17.46
N GLN A 372 39.41 35.57 16.19
CA GLN A 372 38.24 36.16 15.56
C GLN A 372 37.21 35.06 15.21
N VAL A 373 35.94 35.29 15.57
CA VAL A 373 34.80 34.49 15.18
C VAL A 373 33.77 35.39 14.49
N GLU A 374 33.25 34.97 13.39
CA GLU A 374 32.26 35.68 12.60
C GLU A 374 31.00 34.82 12.46
N GLU A 375 29.84 35.42 12.66
CA GLU A 375 28.56 34.78 12.47
C GLU A 375 28.11 34.89 11.02
N MET A 376 27.74 33.75 10.42
CA MET A 376 27.27 33.67 9.04
C MET A 376 25.88 33.04 9.02
N GLU A 377 25.07 33.49 8.06
CA GLU A 377 23.72 32.93 7.86
C GLU A 377 23.78 31.70 6.96
N ALA A 378 23.18 30.59 7.43
CA ALA A 378 23.03 29.36 6.67
C ALA A 378 21.54 29.06 6.43
N ILE A 379 21.12 29.00 5.18
CA ILE A 379 19.75 28.66 4.80
C ILE A 379 19.47 27.20 5.17
N ASN A 380 18.37 26.96 5.90
CA ASN A 380 17.99 25.63 6.37
C ASN A 380 17.61 24.68 5.22
N ASN A 381 16.87 25.19 4.23
CA ASN A 381 16.52 24.43 3.03
C ASN A 381 16.41 25.37 1.81
N PRO A 382 17.29 25.24 0.80
CA PRO A 382 17.21 26.08 -0.39
C PRO A 382 16.00 25.81 -1.29
N GLU A 383 15.34 24.64 -1.13
CA GLU A 383 14.08 24.29 -1.84
C GLU A 383 12.85 24.84 -1.14
N ASP A 384 12.97 25.23 0.15
CA ASP A 384 11.89 25.79 0.95
C ASP A 384 12.41 26.95 1.80
N LEU A 385 12.29 28.14 1.27
CA LEU A 385 12.74 29.37 1.97
C LEU A 385 11.92 29.64 3.25
N SER A 386 10.74 29.06 3.41
CA SER A 386 9.93 29.19 4.62
C SER A 386 10.55 28.45 5.82
N ALA A 387 11.46 27.50 5.58
CA ALA A 387 12.23 26.80 6.63
C ALA A 387 13.21 27.74 7.36
N GLY A 388 13.43 28.98 6.86
CA GLY A 388 14.28 30.00 7.48
C GLY A 388 15.79 29.69 7.38
N SER A 389 16.53 30.27 8.30
CA SER A 389 17.99 30.15 8.37
C SER A 389 18.45 29.96 9.82
N HIS A 390 19.70 29.58 9.99
CA HIS A 390 20.38 29.52 11.29
C HIS A 390 21.78 30.12 11.18
N THR A 391 22.35 30.51 12.31
CA THR A 391 23.69 31.07 12.40
C THR A 391 24.72 29.95 12.52
N ILE A 392 25.79 30.04 11.76
CA ILE A 392 27.01 29.23 11.88
C ILE A 392 28.22 30.13 12.16
N GLU A 393 29.19 29.61 12.90
CA GLU A 393 30.39 30.34 13.25
C GLU A 393 31.50 30.04 12.23
N PHE A 394 32.17 31.08 11.74
CA PHE A 394 33.37 30.98 10.91
C PHE A 394 34.56 31.52 11.70
N SER A 395 35.64 30.73 11.74
CA SER A 395 36.87 31.08 12.46
C SER A 395 38.10 30.65 11.67
N ARG A 396 39.29 30.93 12.22
CA ARG A 396 40.57 30.50 11.64
C ARG A 396 40.69 28.98 11.54
N GLU A 397 40.17 28.26 12.51
CA GLU A 397 40.20 26.79 12.59
C GLU A 397 38.83 26.23 12.31
N LEU A 398 38.71 25.37 11.31
CA LEU A 398 37.47 24.70 10.86
C LEU A 398 37.75 23.21 10.74
N TRP A 399 36.66 22.43 10.56
CA TRP A 399 36.72 21.00 10.31
C TRP A 399 35.98 20.67 9.03
N ILE A 400 36.62 19.87 8.17
CA ILE A 400 35.96 19.36 6.95
C ILE A 400 36.06 17.84 6.92
N GLU A 401 35.24 17.22 6.07
CA GLU A 401 35.34 15.78 5.82
C GLU A 401 36.67 15.46 5.10
N ARG A 402 37.35 14.41 5.57
CA ARG A 402 38.65 14.00 4.99
C ARG A 402 38.56 13.72 3.49
N GLU A 403 37.45 13.15 3.03
CA GLU A 403 37.21 12.85 1.62
C GLU A 403 37.04 14.10 0.74
N ASP A 404 36.83 15.27 1.34
CA ASP A 404 36.73 16.54 0.63
C ASP A 404 38.11 17.13 0.25
N PHE A 405 39.21 16.51 0.71
CA PHE A 405 40.56 16.89 0.37
C PHE A 405 41.36 15.75 -0.27
N MET A 406 42.14 16.06 -1.30
CA MET A 406 43.09 15.15 -1.92
C MET A 406 44.30 15.92 -2.37
N GLU A 407 45.51 15.49 -1.92
CA GLU A 407 46.76 16.18 -2.27
C GLU A 407 47.09 16.02 -3.76
N ASP A 408 47.12 14.78 -4.25
CA ASP A 408 47.32 14.43 -5.65
C ASP A 408 46.01 14.04 -6.31
N ALA A 409 45.23 15.02 -6.73
CA ALA A 409 43.87 14.80 -7.22
C ALA A 409 43.84 14.54 -8.74
N PRO A 410 43.00 13.59 -9.21
CA PRO A 410 42.73 13.39 -10.63
C PRO A 410 41.96 14.58 -11.21
N LYS A 411 42.05 14.79 -12.54
CA LYS A 411 41.40 15.92 -13.26
C LYS A 411 39.87 16.09 -13.02
N LYS A 412 39.20 15.04 -12.57
CA LYS A 412 37.74 15.06 -12.29
C LYS A 412 37.42 15.21 -10.80
N PHE A 413 38.40 15.54 -9.96
CA PHE A 413 38.16 15.82 -8.54
C PHE A 413 37.85 17.31 -8.39
N PHE A 414 36.59 17.62 -8.11
CA PHE A 414 36.10 19.01 -8.03
C PHE A 414 35.99 19.52 -6.58
N ARG A 415 36.73 18.89 -5.63
CA ARG A 415 36.82 19.29 -4.24
C ARG A 415 38.18 19.92 -3.95
N MET A 416 38.60 20.02 -2.71
CA MET A 416 39.79 20.74 -2.30
C MET A 416 41.08 19.97 -2.64
N THR A 417 42.00 20.65 -3.34
CA THR A 417 43.37 20.17 -3.62
C THR A 417 44.33 21.34 -3.62
N PRO A 418 45.64 21.16 -3.37
CA PRO A 418 46.60 22.24 -3.38
C PRO A 418 46.59 23.08 -4.67
N GLY A 419 46.49 24.40 -4.50
CA GLY A 419 46.42 25.37 -5.61
C GLY A 419 44.99 25.64 -6.12
N GLN A 420 43.99 24.85 -5.76
CA GLN A 420 42.60 25.02 -6.18
C GLN A 420 41.83 25.96 -5.25
N GLU A 421 40.89 26.69 -5.84
CA GLU A 421 39.93 27.53 -5.15
C GLU A 421 38.62 26.79 -4.98
N VAL A 422 38.07 26.80 -3.77
CA VAL A 422 36.79 26.15 -3.44
C VAL A 422 35.96 27.05 -2.54
N ARG A 423 34.63 26.96 -2.67
CA ARG A 423 33.70 27.65 -1.77
C ARG A 423 33.38 26.77 -0.58
N LEU A 424 33.68 27.23 0.62
CA LEU A 424 33.16 26.63 1.83
C LEU A 424 31.63 26.91 1.92
N LYS A 425 30.84 25.89 2.17
CA LYS A 425 29.36 25.99 2.17
C LYS A 425 28.91 27.07 3.16
N ASN A 426 28.07 27.99 2.71
CA ASN A 426 27.55 29.14 3.45
C ASN A 426 28.64 30.10 3.99
N ALA A 427 29.84 30.06 3.42
CA ALA A 427 30.95 30.86 3.87
C ALA A 427 31.78 31.41 2.66
N TYR A 428 33.05 31.56 2.81
CA TYR A 428 33.95 32.21 1.86
C TYR A 428 34.52 31.24 0.83
N ILE A 429 35.06 31.82 -0.25
CA ILE A 429 35.95 31.12 -1.17
C ILE A 429 37.37 31.12 -0.57
N VAL A 430 37.98 29.94 -0.55
CA VAL A 430 39.34 29.74 -0.05
C VAL A 430 40.20 29.08 -1.11
N LYS A 431 41.49 29.38 -1.10
CA LYS A 431 42.46 28.70 -1.93
C LYS A 431 43.33 27.79 -1.09
N CYS A 432 43.35 26.51 -1.40
CA CYS A 432 44.22 25.58 -0.70
C CYS A 432 45.70 25.83 -1.04
N THR A 433 46.52 25.96 -0.02
CA THR A 433 47.97 26.23 -0.14
C THR A 433 48.81 25.01 0.16
N GLY A 434 48.27 23.98 0.80
CA GLY A 434 48.96 22.74 1.09
C GLY A 434 48.37 22.01 2.30
N CYS A 435 49.08 20.99 2.77
CA CYS A 435 48.69 20.20 3.94
C CYS A 435 49.91 19.81 4.78
N LYS A 436 49.64 19.36 6.01
CA LYS A 436 50.62 18.77 6.91
C LYS A 436 50.28 17.31 7.14
N LYS A 437 51.31 16.48 7.18
CA LYS A 437 51.19 15.03 7.42
C LYS A 437 51.90 14.66 8.72
N ASP A 438 51.44 13.58 9.31
CA ASP A 438 52.11 12.93 10.42
C ASP A 438 53.27 12.01 9.96
N GLU A 439 53.89 11.30 10.88
CA GLU A 439 55.00 10.36 10.63
C GLU A 439 54.56 9.15 9.77
N ASN A 440 53.26 8.84 9.71
CA ASN A 440 52.70 7.77 8.92
C ASN A 440 52.24 8.22 7.52
N GLY A 441 52.38 9.55 7.22
CA GLY A 441 51.93 10.13 5.96
C GLY A 441 50.46 10.52 5.93
N GLU A 442 49.73 10.41 7.06
CA GLU A 442 48.33 10.80 7.16
C GLU A 442 48.19 12.31 7.31
N ILE A 443 47.22 12.90 6.60
CA ILE A 443 46.95 14.34 6.61
C ILE A 443 46.29 14.71 7.94
N THR A 444 46.94 15.62 8.68
CA THR A 444 46.47 16.12 9.98
C THR A 444 45.91 17.53 9.90
N GLU A 445 46.43 18.36 9.01
CA GLU A 445 46.01 19.75 8.82
C GLU A 445 46.03 20.10 7.32
N ILE A 446 45.06 20.92 6.92
CA ILE A 446 44.98 21.51 5.57
C ILE A 446 45.08 23.01 5.72
N TYR A 447 45.87 23.67 4.89
CA TYR A 447 46.08 25.11 4.92
C TYR A 447 45.41 25.78 3.74
N CYS A 448 44.62 26.81 4.00
CA CYS A 448 43.95 27.61 2.98
C CYS A 448 44.19 29.12 3.23
N CYS A 449 44.14 29.87 2.16
CA CYS A 449 44.10 31.33 2.17
C CYS A 449 42.68 31.79 1.80
N LEU A 450 42.08 32.65 2.64
CA LEU A 450 40.83 33.31 2.36
C LEU A 450 40.97 34.25 1.18
N LEU A 451 40.10 34.15 0.20
CA LEU A 451 40.01 35.09 -0.92
C LEU A 451 38.85 36.07 -0.62
N TYR A 452 39.23 37.35 -0.53
CA TYR A 452 38.23 38.41 -0.30
C TYR A 452 37.45 38.71 -1.58
N THR A 453 36.43 37.95 -1.87
CA THR A 453 35.42 38.28 -2.87
C THR A 453 34.05 37.94 -2.35
N SER A 454 33.29 38.99 -2.06
CA SER A 454 31.93 38.90 -1.53
C SER A 454 30.85 38.78 -2.61
N ASP A 455 31.17 38.45 -3.87
CA ASP A 455 30.15 38.37 -4.91
C ASP A 455 29.63 36.95 -5.12
N ALA A 456 28.36 36.83 -4.83
CA ALA A 456 27.56 35.61 -4.78
C ALA A 456 27.18 35.05 -6.17
N ALA A 457 28.00 35.18 -7.20
CA ALA A 457 27.58 34.96 -8.58
C ALA A 457 28.03 33.66 -9.25
N ASP A 458 28.85 32.80 -8.61
CA ASP A 458 29.26 31.55 -9.28
C ASP A 458 28.99 30.29 -8.44
N ASP A 459 27.89 29.64 -8.76
CA ASP A 459 27.44 28.38 -8.13
C ASP A 459 28.30 27.15 -8.53
N SER A 460 29.30 27.32 -9.39
CA SER A 460 30.14 26.25 -9.92
C SER A 460 31.30 25.81 -9.01
N LEU A 461 31.58 26.54 -7.92
CA LEU A 461 32.69 26.32 -6.99
C LEU A 461 32.26 25.76 -5.61
N ARG A 462 31.20 25.00 -5.54
CA ARG A 462 30.73 24.41 -4.25
C ARG A 462 31.54 23.17 -3.87
N VAL A 463 32.03 23.14 -2.62
CA VAL A 463 32.50 21.96 -1.87
C VAL A 463 31.51 21.64 -0.80
#